data_276a408a75e1c017faba534295ceae1e
#
_entry.id   276a408a75e1c017faba534295ceae1e
#
_cell.length_a   1.000
_cell.length_b   1.000
_cell.length_c   1.000
_cell.angle_alpha   90.00
_cell.angle_beta   90.00
_cell.angle_gamma   90.00
#
_symmetry.space_group_name_H-M   'P 1'
#
loop_
_entity.id
_entity.type
_entity.pdbx_description
1 polymer ?
#
loop_
_entity_poly.entity_id
_entity_poly.type
_entity_poly.pdbx_seq_one_letter_code
_entity_poly.pdbx_strand_id
1 'polypeptide(L)'
;MTKTAAVIGAGPAGLMAADVLSAGGMAVTVYDRMPSVGRKFLMAGRGGLNLTHSERLDIFLARYGAASAHLRPMLEAFPPLALTDWANTLGAHTFTGSSGRIFPKAMKASPLLRAWQGRLNRRNVRFRLRHDWRGWSDGALRFHTPAGDVADTPDVTVLALGGASWPRLGADGGWTTLLQNKGVEITKLRPANMGFNVGWSELFRTRFAGQPLKNVMLRFGSHTARGDAMITGYGIEGGAVYALSSVLREALTGANPIPLDIDLRPDLSQQQIASRLARPQGKDSLANYLRKSAGLSPMETNLLRETGTPPDRLKSVAVLLTGHQPLARAISTAGGISFDALDDTLMLKAIQDTYAIGEMLDWEAPTGGYLLQACFSTAAFAARAILTRMAA
;
A
#
# COMPACT_ATOMS: atom_id res chain seq x y z
N MET A 1 -25.99 7.44 -29.21
CA MET A 1 -24.53 7.69 -29.30
C MET A 1 -23.82 6.87 -28.26
N THR A 2 -22.62 6.36 -28.54
CA THR A 2 -21.82 5.64 -27.54
C THR A 2 -21.35 6.61 -26.47
N LYS A 3 -21.64 6.32 -25.19
CA LYS A 3 -21.20 7.12 -24.07
C LYS A 3 -19.68 7.09 -23.90
N THR A 4 -19.11 8.21 -23.50
CA THR A 4 -17.67 8.41 -23.36
C THR A 4 -17.24 8.48 -21.89
N ALA A 5 -16.09 7.91 -21.55
CA ALA A 5 -15.53 8.00 -20.22
C ALA A 5 -14.05 8.43 -20.28
N ALA A 6 -13.68 9.43 -19.47
CA ALA A 6 -12.30 9.78 -19.20
C ALA A 6 -11.86 9.17 -17.86
N VAL A 7 -10.82 8.36 -17.87
CA VAL A 7 -10.19 7.83 -16.66
C VAL A 7 -8.86 8.54 -16.46
N ILE A 8 -8.69 9.25 -15.34
CA ILE A 8 -7.50 10.05 -15.07
C ILE A 8 -6.61 9.33 -14.05
N GLY A 9 -5.48 8.81 -14.54
CA GLY A 9 -4.56 7.94 -13.84
C GLY A 9 -4.59 6.51 -14.36
N ALA A 10 -3.47 6.04 -14.91
CA ALA A 10 -3.28 4.68 -15.45
C ALA A 10 -2.62 3.73 -14.43
N GLY A 11 -2.96 3.90 -13.14
CA GLY A 11 -2.64 2.97 -12.07
C GLY A 11 -3.61 1.78 -12.03
N PRO A 12 -3.47 0.83 -11.06
CA PRO A 12 -4.32 -0.35 -10.98
C PRO A 12 -5.82 -0.02 -10.89
N ALA A 13 -6.20 1.01 -10.12
CA ALA A 13 -7.60 1.43 -10.04
C ALA A 13 -8.12 1.96 -11.40
N GLY A 14 -7.39 2.88 -12.03
CA GLY A 14 -7.83 3.44 -13.31
C GLY A 14 -7.88 2.40 -14.44
N LEU A 15 -6.92 1.49 -14.50
CA LEU A 15 -6.94 0.40 -15.49
C LEU A 15 -8.11 -0.56 -15.25
N MET A 16 -8.48 -0.84 -13.98
CA MET A 16 -9.65 -1.68 -13.67
C MET A 16 -10.96 -0.96 -14.04
N ALA A 17 -11.08 0.32 -13.73
CA ALA A 17 -12.24 1.10 -14.19
C ALA A 17 -12.37 1.07 -15.72
N ALA A 18 -11.27 1.28 -16.44
CA ALA A 18 -11.25 1.19 -17.91
C ALA A 18 -11.63 -0.21 -18.43
N ASP A 19 -11.20 -1.28 -17.74
CA ASP A 19 -11.53 -2.67 -18.10
C ASP A 19 -13.05 -2.92 -17.96
N VAL A 20 -13.67 -2.49 -16.86
CA VAL A 20 -15.09 -2.68 -16.62
C VAL A 20 -15.93 -1.79 -17.55
N LEU A 21 -15.61 -0.51 -17.69
CA LEU A 21 -16.36 0.43 -18.53
C LEU A 21 -16.31 0.05 -20.01
N SER A 22 -15.14 -0.34 -20.53
CA SER A 22 -15.00 -0.78 -21.91
C SER A 22 -15.69 -2.13 -22.18
N ALA A 23 -15.72 -3.03 -21.20
CA ALA A 23 -16.49 -4.26 -21.27
C ALA A 23 -18.01 -3.99 -21.36
N GLY A 24 -18.49 -2.91 -20.71
CA GLY A 24 -19.87 -2.44 -20.76
C GLY A 24 -20.20 -1.59 -22.00
N GLY A 25 -19.28 -1.46 -22.98
CA GLY A 25 -19.54 -0.79 -24.26
C GLY A 25 -19.30 0.71 -24.29
N MET A 26 -18.75 1.32 -23.23
CA MET A 26 -18.37 2.73 -23.24
C MET A 26 -17.10 2.97 -24.06
N ALA A 27 -16.98 4.15 -24.69
CA ALA A 27 -15.76 4.62 -25.32
C ALA A 27 -14.84 5.22 -24.26
N VAL A 28 -13.77 4.51 -23.89
CA VAL A 28 -12.90 4.87 -22.77
C VAL A 28 -11.59 5.48 -23.24
N THR A 29 -11.22 6.62 -22.67
CA THR A 29 -9.90 7.22 -22.80
C THR A 29 -9.22 7.29 -21.42
N VAL A 30 -8.04 6.72 -21.30
CA VAL A 30 -7.21 6.74 -20.09
C VAL A 30 -6.11 7.79 -20.25
N TYR A 31 -6.09 8.77 -19.35
CA TYR A 31 -5.08 9.83 -19.30
C TYR A 31 -4.07 9.55 -18.19
N ASP A 32 -2.80 9.74 -18.46
CA ASP A 32 -1.75 9.66 -17.43
C ASP A 32 -0.64 10.67 -17.70
N ARG A 33 -0.17 11.37 -16.66
CA ARG A 33 0.93 12.32 -16.74
C ARG A 33 2.27 11.65 -17.08
N MET A 34 2.40 10.36 -16.81
CA MET A 34 3.63 9.61 -17.01
C MET A 34 3.73 9.03 -18.43
N PRO A 35 4.94 8.68 -18.88
CA PRO A 35 5.16 8.14 -20.23
C PRO A 35 4.76 6.64 -20.35
N SER A 36 4.33 5.98 -19.28
CA SER A 36 3.92 4.58 -19.28
C SER A 36 2.92 4.30 -18.16
N VAL A 37 2.02 3.36 -18.40
CA VAL A 37 0.99 2.93 -17.45
C VAL A 37 1.56 2.05 -16.33
N GLY A 38 0.85 1.94 -15.20
CA GLY A 38 1.09 0.95 -14.16
C GLY A 38 2.42 1.07 -13.41
N ARG A 39 3.03 2.24 -13.31
CA ARG A 39 4.38 2.42 -12.77
C ARG A 39 4.52 1.96 -11.31
N LYS A 40 3.60 2.38 -10.41
CA LYS A 40 3.58 1.90 -9.02
C LYS A 40 3.24 0.40 -8.94
N PHE A 41 2.35 -0.09 -9.81
CA PHE A 41 2.03 -1.52 -9.91
C PHE A 41 3.25 -2.38 -10.28
N LEU A 42 4.05 -1.92 -11.26
CA LEU A 42 5.32 -2.58 -11.62
C LEU A 42 6.33 -2.55 -10.49
N MET A 43 6.40 -1.46 -9.71
CA MET A 43 7.28 -1.36 -8.56
C MET A 43 6.85 -2.31 -7.43
N ALA A 44 5.55 -2.43 -7.16
CA ALA A 44 5.00 -3.35 -6.17
C ALA A 44 5.35 -4.81 -6.47
N GLY A 45 5.54 -5.16 -7.74
CA GLY A 45 5.90 -6.50 -8.18
C GLY A 45 7.41 -6.85 -8.14
N ARG A 46 8.29 -6.00 -7.62
CA ARG A 46 9.76 -6.27 -7.61
C ARG A 46 10.15 -7.46 -6.74
N GLY A 47 9.55 -7.59 -5.55
CA GLY A 47 9.79 -8.70 -4.62
C GLY A 47 8.77 -9.84 -4.73
N GLY A 48 7.89 -9.78 -5.74
CA GLY A 48 6.72 -10.65 -5.89
C GLY A 48 5.43 -9.85 -5.83
N LEU A 49 4.61 -9.92 -6.89
CA LEU A 49 3.34 -9.21 -6.94
C LEU A 49 2.31 -9.89 -6.04
N ASN A 50 2.11 -9.35 -4.85
CA ASN A 50 1.04 -9.78 -3.98
C ASN A 50 -0.27 -9.08 -4.40
N LEU A 51 -1.16 -9.82 -5.05
CA LEU A 51 -2.43 -9.29 -5.59
C LEU A 51 -3.47 -9.05 -4.49
N THR A 52 -3.65 -10.05 -3.63
CA THR A 52 -4.66 -10.06 -2.56
C THR A 52 -4.30 -11.10 -1.49
N HIS A 53 -5.23 -11.40 -0.60
CA HIS A 53 -5.04 -12.36 0.48
C HIS A 53 -6.23 -13.33 0.56
N SER A 54 -5.99 -14.57 1.00
CA SER A 54 -7.00 -15.64 1.05
C SER A 54 -7.72 -15.74 2.41
N GLU A 55 -7.51 -14.81 3.34
CA GLU A 55 -8.23 -14.82 4.61
C GLU A 55 -9.72 -14.54 4.42
N ARG A 56 -10.54 -14.93 5.40
CA ARG A 56 -11.98 -14.69 5.38
C ARG A 56 -12.27 -13.20 5.26
N LEU A 57 -13.37 -12.86 4.59
CA LEU A 57 -13.72 -11.47 4.27
C LEU A 57 -13.89 -10.56 5.50
N ASP A 58 -14.42 -11.10 6.60
CA ASP A 58 -14.57 -10.36 7.87
C ASP A 58 -13.21 -9.94 8.46
N ILE A 59 -12.22 -10.84 8.44
CA ILE A 59 -10.84 -10.57 8.88
C ILE A 59 -10.16 -9.62 7.90
N PHE A 60 -10.37 -9.84 6.60
CA PHE A 60 -9.85 -8.99 5.53
C PHE A 60 -10.33 -7.53 5.66
N LEU A 61 -11.63 -7.33 5.90
CA LEU A 61 -12.23 -6.02 6.12
C LEU A 61 -11.64 -5.31 7.34
N ALA A 62 -11.40 -6.03 8.43
CA ALA A 62 -10.80 -5.45 9.64
C ALA A 62 -9.41 -4.82 9.39
N ARG A 63 -8.71 -5.21 8.31
CA ARG A 63 -7.41 -4.63 7.94
C ARG A 63 -7.49 -3.17 7.51
N TYR A 64 -8.67 -2.66 7.16
CA TYR A 64 -8.88 -1.27 6.78
C TYR A 64 -9.27 -0.36 7.95
N GLY A 65 -9.29 -0.90 9.18
CA GLY A 65 -9.56 -0.13 10.39
C GLY A 65 -10.86 0.68 10.31
N ALA A 66 -10.77 1.99 10.53
CA ALA A 66 -11.94 2.89 10.49
C ALA A 66 -12.65 2.91 9.13
N ALA A 67 -11.96 2.69 8.02
CA ALA A 67 -12.54 2.68 6.69
C ALA A 67 -13.27 1.37 6.33
N SER A 68 -13.23 0.33 7.21
CA SER A 68 -13.85 -0.98 6.96
C SER A 68 -15.32 -0.90 6.57
N ALA A 69 -16.10 -0.08 7.24
CA ALA A 69 -17.54 0.06 6.97
C ALA A 69 -17.81 0.66 5.59
N HIS A 70 -17.05 1.68 5.21
CA HIS A 70 -17.15 2.33 3.90
C HIS A 70 -16.72 1.42 2.75
N LEU A 71 -15.62 0.66 2.94
CA LEU A 71 -15.09 -0.22 1.90
C LEU A 71 -15.83 -1.55 1.76
N ARG A 72 -16.66 -1.94 2.75
CA ARG A 72 -17.40 -3.20 2.74
C ARG A 72 -18.21 -3.42 1.46
N PRO A 73 -19.09 -2.49 0.99
CA PRO A 73 -19.88 -2.72 -0.21
C PRO A 73 -19.02 -2.99 -1.44
N MET A 74 -17.87 -2.29 -1.58
CA MET A 74 -16.96 -2.45 -2.70
C MET A 74 -16.23 -3.79 -2.66
N LEU A 75 -15.78 -4.21 -1.46
CA LEU A 75 -15.08 -5.48 -1.26
C LEU A 75 -16.03 -6.68 -1.37
N GLU A 76 -17.30 -6.53 -1.00
CA GLU A 76 -18.33 -7.56 -1.22
C GLU A 76 -18.68 -7.68 -2.70
N ALA A 77 -18.78 -6.56 -3.43
CA ALA A 77 -19.07 -6.54 -4.87
C ALA A 77 -17.90 -7.08 -5.73
N PHE A 78 -16.66 -6.88 -5.28
CA PHE A 78 -15.46 -7.40 -5.96
C PHE A 78 -14.46 -7.94 -4.93
N PRO A 79 -14.71 -9.14 -4.37
CA PRO A 79 -13.90 -9.75 -3.32
C PRO A 79 -12.56 -10.31 -3.84
N PRO A 80 -11.67 -10.77 -2.93
CA PRO A 80 -10.39 -11.42 -3.28
C PRO A 80 -10.50 -12.55 -4.30
N LEU A 81 -11.55 -13.35 -4.24
CA LEU A 81 -11.80 -14.40 -5.22
C LEU A 81 -12.04 -13.81 -6.62
N ALA A 82 -12.88 -12.78 -6.73
CA ALA A 82 -13.15 -12.13 -8.02
C ALA A 82 -11.89 -11.50 -8.64
N LEU A 83 -11.00 -10.92 -7.82
CA LEU A 83 -9.71 -10.41 -8.29
C LEU A 83 -8.80 -11.55 -8.76
N THR A 84 -8.78 -12.66 -8.04
CA THR A 84 -8.02 -13.88 -8.40
C THR A 84 -8.50 -14.43 -9.75
N ASP A 85 -9.80 -14.58 -9.91
CA ASP A 85 -10.43 -15.08 -11.16
C ASP A 85 -10.15 -14.12 -12.31
N TRP A 86 -10.31 -12.81 -12.11
CA TRP A 86 -9.97 -11.80 -13.10
C TRP A 86 -8.50 -11.91 -13.55
N ALA A 87 -7.56 -12.05 -12.61
CA ALA A 87 -6.14 -12.21 -12.95
C ALA A 87 -5.88 -13.50 -13.74
N ASN A 88 -6.57 -14.59 -13.40
CA ASN A 88 -6.47 -15.88 -14.09
C ASN A 88 -7.02 -15.81 -15.52
N THR A 89 -8.06 -15.00 -15.80
CA THR A 89 -8.53 -14.74 -17.17
C THR A 89 -7.49 -14.01 -18.03
N LEU A 90 -6.48 -13.40 -17.39
CA LEU A 90 -5.32 -12.78 -18.05
C LEU A 90 -4.09 -13.70 -18.11
N GLY A 91 -4.24 -14.97 -17.73
CA GLY A 91 -3.16 -15.95 -17.75
C GLY A 91 -2.18 -15.85 -16.57
N ALA A 92 -2.59 -15.25 -15.45
CA ALA A 92 -1.73 -15.08 -14.28
C ALA A 92 -1.43 -16.41 -13.55
N HIS A 93 -2.35 -17.40 -13.62
CA HIS A 93 -2.24 -18.68 -12.93
C HIS A 93 -1.86 -18.48 -11.46
N THR A 94 -2.74 -17.82 -10.71
CA THR A 94 -2.47 -17.42 -9.33
C THR A 94 -2.33 -18.61 -8.39
N PHE A 95 -1.56 -18.43 -7.30
CA PHE A 95 -1.44 -19.40 -6.21
C PHE A 95 -1.40 -18.68 -4.85
N THR A 96 -1.78 -19.40 -3.81
CA THR A 96 -1.72 -18.93 -2.42
C THR A 96 -0.41 -19.37 -1.79
N GLY A 97 0.38 -18.42 -1.29
CA GLY A 97 1.58 -18.68 -0.51
C GLY A 97 1.26 -19.11 0.93
N SER A 98 2.26 -19.59 1.65
CA SER A 98 2.12 -20.11 3.04
C SER A 98 1.57 -19.09 4.04
N SER A 99 1.71 -17.80 3.75
CA SER A 99 1.18 -16.69 4.57
C SER A 99 -0.24 -16.26 4.18
N GLY A 100 -0.94 -16.99 3.30
CA GLY A 100 -2.25 -16.60 2.78
C GLY A 100 -2.23 -15.54 1.67
N ARG A 101 -1.08 -14.99 1.34
CA ARG A 101 -0.92 -14.01 0.23
C ARG A 101 -1.09 -14.70 -1.12
N ILE A 102 -1.78 -14.03 -2.04
CA ILE A 102 -2.04 -14.57 -3.39
C ILE A 102 -1.14 -13.87 -4.40
N PHE A 103 -0.41 -14.66 -5.18
CA PHE A 103 0.56 -14.23 -6.16
C PHE A 103 0.25 -14.80 -7.56
N PRO A 104 0.56 -14.10 -8.67
CA PRO A 104 0.64 -14.74 -9.97
C PRO A 104 1.84 -15.70 -10.00
N LYS A 105 1.74 -16.81 -10.74
CA LYS A 105 2.81 -17.82 -10.86
C LYS A 105 4.14 -17.21 -11.32
N ALA A 106 4.10 -16.20 -12.16
CA ALA A 106 5.29 -15.47 -12.62
C ALA A 106 5.96 -14.63 -11.51
N MET A 107 5.34 -14.45 -10.35
CA MET A 107 5.76 -13.59 -9.25
C MET A 107 5.95 -12.10 -9.61
N LYS A 108 5.83 -11.71 -10.88
CA LYS A 108 6.10 -10.37 -11.41
C LYS A 108 4.84 -9.68 -11.90
N ALA A 109 4.79 -8.36 -11.78
CA ALA A 109 3.69 -7.55 -12.28
C ALA A 109 3.68 -7.40 -13.82
N SER A 110 4.84 -7.43 -14.47
CA SER A 110 4.95 -7.09 -15.90
C SER A 110 4.23 -8.04 -16.85
N PRO A 111 4.17 -9.37 -16.66
CA PRO A 111 3.38 -10.23 -17.53
C PRO A 111 1.88 -9.94 -17.43
N LEU A 112 1.37 -9.79 -16.20
CA LEU A 112 -0.03 -9.46 -15.94
C LEU A 112 -0.41 -8.10 -16.55
N LEU A 113 0.42 -7.08 -16.36
CA LEU A 113 0.17 -5.74 -16.92
C LEU A 113 0.15 -5.76 -18.45
N ARG A 114 1.06 -6.50 -19.10
CA ARG A 114 1.07 -6.63 -20.58
C ARG A 114 -0.19 -7.33 -21.10
N ALA A 115 -0.61 -8.41 -20.46
CA ALA A 115 -1.84 -9.12 -20.82
C ALA A 115 -3.06 -8.21 -20.65
N TRP A 116 -3.10 -7.43 -19.58
CA TRP A 116 -4.15 -6.47 -19.29
C TRP A 116 -4.21 -5.35 -20.34
N GLN A 117 -3.08 -4.70 -20.65
CA GLN A 117 -2.99 -3.71 -21.71
C GLN A 117 -3.45 -4.29 -23.08
N GLY A 118 -3.06 -5.53 -23.39
CA GLY A 118 -3.52 -6.24 -24.59
C GLY A 118 -5.05 -6.41 -24.62
N ARG A 119 -5.69 -6.72 -23.48
CA ARG A 119 -7.16 -6.77 -23.36
C ARG A 119 -7.79 -5.40 -23.60
N LEU A 120 -7.28 -4.35 -22.94
CA LEU A 120 -7.80 -2.99 -23.08
C LEU A 120 -7.67 -2.47 -24.52
N ASN A 121 -6.55 -2.74 -25.18
CA ASN A 121 -6.36 -2.38 -26.60
C ASN A 121 -7.38 -3.10 -27.52
N ARG A 122 -7.65 -4.39 -27.29
CA ARG A 122 -8.69 -5.12 -28.05
C ARG A 122 -10.10 -4.57 -27.85
N ARG A 123 -10.35 -3.88 -26.72
CA ARG A 123 -11.60 -3.17 -26.43
C ARG A 123 -11.58 -1.70 -26.85
N ASN A 124 -10.60 -1.31 -27.67
CA ASN A 124 -10.44 0.05 -28.19
C ASN A 124 -10.29 1.13 -27.11
N VAL A 125 -9.77 0.77 -25.91
CA VAL A 125 -9.41 1.78 -24.88
C VAL A 125 -8.24 2.62 -25.40
N ARG A 126 -8.42 3.94 -25.41
CA ARG A 126 -7.40 4.89 -25.84
C ARG A 126 -6.51 5.30 -24.67
N PHE A 127 -5.20 5.28 -24.86
CA PHE A 127 -4.23 5.76 -23.84
C PHE A 127 -3.64 7.11 -24.29
N ARG A 128 -3.82 8.12 -23.46
CA ARG A 128 -3.24 9.47 -23.60
C ARG A 128 -2.20 9.66 -22.51
N LEU A 129 -0.96 9.23 -22.77
CA LEU A 129 0.18 9.36 -21.86
C LEU A 129 0.80 10.76 -22.00
N ARG A 130 1.56 11.19 -20.97
CA ARG A 130 2.12 12.55 -20.84
C ARG A 130 1.04 13.65 -20.89
N HIS A 131 -0.15 13.34 -20.37
CA HIS A 131 -1.25 14.28 -20.20
C HIS A 131 -1.41 14.54 -18.71
N ASP A 132 -0.88 15.66 -18.25
CA ASP A 132 -0.93 16.08 -16.85
C ASP A 132 -2.22 16.85 -16.61
N TRP A 133 -3.14 16.24 -15.86
CA TRP A 133 -4.44 16.82 -15.57
C TRP A 133 -4.33 18.06 -14.67
N ARG A 134 -5.00 19.15 -15.07
CA ARG A 134 -4.98 20.47 -14.43
C ARG A 134 -6.34 20.90 -13.89
N GLY A 135 -7.28 20.00 -13.75
CA GLY A 135 -8.64 20.29 -13.28
C GLY A 135 -9.59 20.57 -14.43
N TRP A 136 -10.52 21.46 -14.21
CA TRP A 136 -11.55 21.85 -15.16
C TRP A 136 -11.53 23.35 -15.46
N SER A 137 -11.83 23.71 -16.69
CA SER A 137 -12.18 25.06 -17.10
C SER A 137 -13.28 24.99 -18.16
N ASP A 138 -14.30 25.86 -18.01
CA ASP A 138 -15.44 25.97 -18.92
C ASP A 138 -16.18 24.63 -19.16
N GLY A 139 -16.30 23.83 -18.09
CA GLY A 139 -16.94 22.50 -18.14
C GLY A 139 -16.10 21.38 -18.74
N ALA A 140 -14.91 21.69 -19.27
CA ALA A 140 -14.00 20.72 -19.85
C ALA A 140 -12.84 20.33 -18.91
N LEU A 141 -12.42 19.07 -18.97
CA LEU A 141 -11.16 18.61 -18.41
C LEU A 141 -9.98 19.32 -19.12
N ARG A 142 -8.99 19.74 -18.36
CA ARG A 142 -7.79 20.41 -18.89
C ARG A 142 -6.56 19.56 -18.62
N PHE A 143 -5.72 19.42 -19.63
CA PHE A 143 -4.46 18.68 -19.55
C PHE A 143 -3.32 19.51 -20.13
N HIS A 144 -2.20 19.53 -19.41
CA HIS A 144 -0.94 20.00 -19.95
C HIS A 144 -0.19 18.84 -20.60
N THR A 145 0.31 19.05 -21.84
CA THR A 145 1.08 18.05 -22.59
C THR A 145 2.35 18.66 -23.18
N PRO A 146 3.33 17.87 -23.59
CA PRO A 146 4.52 18.40 -24.27
C PRO A 146 4.23 19.20 -25.56
N ALA A 147 3.06 19.00 -26.17
CA ALA A 147 2.62 19.70 -27.38
C ALA A 147 1.72 20.92 -27.10
N GLY A 148 1.49 21.25 -25.81
CA GLY A 148 0.60 22.31 -25.39
C GLY A 148 -0.60 21.81 -24.61
N ASP A 149 -1.50 22.73 -24.28
CA ASP A 149 -2.69 22.41 -23.49
C ASP A 149 -3.80 21.84 -24.36
N VAL A 150 -4.48 20.82 -23.84
CA VAL A 150 -5.62 20.16 -24.51
C VAL A 150 -6.81 20.06 -23.55
N ALA A 151 -8.00 19.97 -24.13
CA ALA A 151 -9.25 19.82 -23.38
C ALA A 151 -10.01 18.56 -23.84
N ASP A 152 -10.85 18.02 -22.93
CA ASP A 152 -11.79 16.94 -23.23
C ASP A 152 -13.10 17.13 -22.46
N THR A 153 -14.22 16.71 -23.05
CA THR A 153 -15.56 16.80 -22.45
C THR A 153 -16.24 15.44 -22.51
N PRO A 154 -15.84 14.48 -21.66
CA PRO A 154 -16.47 13.17 -21.61
C PRO A 154 -17.85 13.24 -20.95
N ASP A 155 -18.73 12.23 -21.21
CA ASP A 155 -19.99 12.08 -20.49
C ASP A 155 -19.76 11.78 -19.00
N VAL A 156 -18.64 11.08 -18.65
CA VAL A 156 -18.28 10.77 -17.25
C VAL A 156 -16.76 10.81 -17.04
N THR A 157 -16.35 11.25 -15.84
CA THR A 157 -14.96 11.29 -15.43
C THR A 157 -14.72 10.34 -14.25
N VAL A 158 -13.63 9.57 -14.30
CA VAL A 158 -13.16 8.72 -13.19
C VAL A 158 -11.78 9.17 -12.77
N LEU A 159 -11.66 9.71 -11.56
CA LEU A 159 -10.39 10.10 -10.97
C LEU A 159 -9.74 8.90 -10.28
N ALA A 160 -8.55 8.53 -10.73
CA ALA A 160 -7.76 7.40 -10.23
C ALA A 160 -6.29 7.80 -10.00
N LEU A 161 -6.08 9.01 -9.45
CA LEU A 161 -4.80 9.69 -9.36
C LEU A 161 -3.87 9.13 -8.27
N GLY A 162 -4.38 8.21 -7.44
CA GLY A 162 -3.63 7.57 -6.35
C GLY A 162 -3.36 8.53 -5.18
N GLY A 163 -2.49 8.11 -4.26
CA GLY A 163 -2.07 8.91 -3.12
C GLY A 163 -0.93 9.89 -3.46
N ALA A 164 0.03 10.05 -2.53
CA ALA A 164 1.18 10.94 -2.68
C ALA A 164 2.54 10.25 -2.40
N SER A 165 2.55 8.92 -2.35
CA SER A 165 3.79 8.14 -2.20
C SER A 165 4.48 7.95 -3.55
N TRP A 166 5.81 8.06 -3.57
CA TRP A 166 6.64 7.96 -4.78
C TRP A 166 6.28 8.95 -5.89
N PRO A 167 6.39 10.27 -5.65
CA PRO A 167 5.99 11.32 -6.61
C PRO A 167 6.63 11.15 -8.00
N ARG A 168 7.89 10.69 -8.05
CA ARG A 168 8.59 10.38 -9.33
C ARG A 168 7.94 9.30 -10.18
N LEU A 169 6.99 8.54 -9.62
CA LEU A 169 6.20 7.53 -10.33
C LEU A 169 4.82 8.03 -10.74
N GLY A 170 4.52 9.31 -10.47
CA GLY A 170 3.29 9.98 -10.89
C GLY A 170 2.29 10.32 -9.78
N ALA A 171 2.42 9.74 -8.58
CA ALA A 171 1.51 10.00 -7.45
C ALA A 171 2.13 11.03 -6.50
N ASP A 172 1.85 12.31 -6.69
CA ASP A 172 2.41 13.43 -5.92
C ASP A 172 1.38 14.13 -5.00
N GLY A 173 0.10 13.75 -5.06
CA GLY A 173 -0.96 14.37 -4.28
C GLY A 173 -1.40 15.75 -4.78
N GLY A 174 -0.88 16.24 -5.90
CA GLY A 174 -1.21 17.58 -6.44
C GLY A 174 -2.70 17.77 -6.75
N TRP A 175 -3.44 16.70 -6.93
CA TRP A 175 -4.89 16.70 -7.13
C TRP A 175 -5.68 17.23 -5.91
N THR A 176 -5.12 17.21 -4.72
CA THR A 176 -5.81 17.64 -3.48
C THR A 176 -6.27 19.08 -3.57
N THR A 177 -5.38 20.00 -3.97
CA THR A 177 -5.72 21.43 -4.12
C THR A 177 -6.77 21.65 -5.20
N LEU A 178 -6.71 20.92 -6.32
CA LEU A 178 -7.69 21.04 -7.41
C LEU A 178 -9.10 20.67 -6.93
N LEU A 179 -9.23 19.61 -6.14
CA LEU A 179 -10.51 19.15 -5.61
C LEU A 179 -11.00 20.00 -4.43
N GLN A 180 -10.12 20.43 -3.53
CA GLN A 180 -10.48 21.35 -2.44
C GLN A 180 -11.05 22.67 -2.97
N ASN A 181 -10.48 23.21 -4.03
CA ASN A 181 -10.99 24.42 -4.71
C ASN A 181 -12.38 24.20 -5.34
N LYS A 182 -12.85 22.96 -5.47
CA LYS A 182 -14.19 22.57 -5.92
C LYS A 182 -15.13 22.18 -4.76
N GLY A 183 -14.70 22.39 -3.51
CA GLY A 183 -15.51 22.09 -2.33
C GLY A 183 -15.49 20.61 -1.91
N VAL A 184 -14.56 19.80 -2.43
CA VAL A 184 -14.39 18.41 -2.01
C VAL A 184 -13.61 18.36 -0.71
N GLU A 185 -14.16 17.70 0.31
CA GLU A 185 -13.49 17.47 1.58
C GLU A 185 -12.37 16.43 1.43
N ILE A 186 -11.18 16.80 1.91
CA ILE A 186 -9.97 15.96 1.81
C ILE A 186 -9.28 15.88 3.17
N THR A 187 -9.18 14.68 3.70
CA THR A 187 -8.36 14.36 4.87
C THR A 187 -6.89 14.48 4.49
N LYS A 188 -6.10 15.14 5.37
CA LYS A 188 -4.66 15.38 5.14
C LYS A 188 -3.92 14.09 4.79
N LEU A 189 -3.17 14.12 3.70
CA LEU A 189 -2.34 13.00 3.27
C LEU A 189 -1.18 12.76 4.23
N ARG A 190 -1.00 11.51 4.67
CA ARG A 190 0.02 11.07 5.61
C ARG A 190 0.70 9.79 5.13
N PRO A 191 1.95 9.50 5.54
CA PRO A 191 2.60 8.24 5.17
C PRO A 191 1.90 7.04 5.82
N ALA A 192 1.73 5.97 5.06
CA ALA A 192 1.31 4.67 5.52
C ALA A 192 2.27 3.59 5.02
N ASN A 193 2.45 2.51 5.80
CA ASN A 193 3.43 1.47 5.48
C ASN A 193 4.85 2.06 5.28
N MET A 194 5.35 2.74 6.29
CA MET A 194 6.65 3.42 6.26
C MET A 194 7.59 2.89 7.33
N GLY A 195 8.89 3.15 7.15
CA GLY A 195 9.90 2.92 8.16
C GLY A 195 9.93 4.01 9.22
N PHE A 196 10.60 3.72 10.34
CA PHE A 196 10.75 4.62 11.47
C PHE A 196 12.22 4.91 11.76
N ASN A 197 12.49 6.13 12.20
CA ASN A 197 13.82 6.59 12.55
C ASN A 197 14.23 6.05 13.92
N VAL A 198 15.49 5.60 14.00
CA VAL A 198 16.13 5.19 15.26
C VAL A 198 17.51 5.80 15.32
N GLY A 199 17.90 6.29 16.45
CA GLY A 199 19.23 6.88 16.68
C GLY A 199 20.31 5.81 16.85
N TRP A 200 20.53 4.97 15.83
CA TRP A 200 21.62 3.99 15.88
C TRP A 200 22.98 4.65 16.05
N SER A 201 23.89 4.02 16.82
CA SER A 201 25.28 4.41 16.80
C SER A 201 25.90 4.27 15.39
N GLU A 202 26.93 5.05 15.11
CA GLU A 202 27.61 4.99 13.82
C GLU A 202 28.15 3.59 13.53
N LEU A 203 28.70 2.94 14.55
CA LEU A 203 29.22 1.58 14.46
C LEU A 203 28.11 0.57 14.07
N PHE A 204 26.97 0.62 14.77
CA PHE A 204 25.85 -0.28 14.51
C PHE A 204 25.27 -0.05 13.11
N ARG A 205 25.01 1.19 12.76
CA ARG A 205 24.50 1.61 11.47
C ARG A 205 25.39 1.15 10.30
N THR A 206 26.69 1.43 10.38
CA THR A 206 27.64 1.07 9.31
C THR A 206 27.74 -0.43 9.12
N ARG A 207 27.66 -1.21 10.20
CA ARG A 207 27.90 -2.65 10.19
C ARG A 207 26.66 -3.46 9.83
N PHE A 208 25.47 -2.98 10.19
CA PHE A 208 24.25 -3.80 10.14
C PHE A 208 23.12 -3.21 9.28
N ALA A 209 23.25 -2.00 8.72
CA ALA A 209 22.25 -1.48 7.78
C ALA A 209 22.11 -2.42 6.56
N GLY A 210 20.84 -2.72 6.22
CA GLY A 210 20.49 -3.67 5.17
C GLY A 210 20.35 -5.12 5.65
N GLN A 211 20.58 -5.43 6.94
CA GLN A 211 20.42 -6.77 7.46
C GLN A 211 19.01 -7.01 8.01
N PRO A 212 18.38 -8.16 7.68
CA PRO A 212 17.05 -8.49 8.14
C PRO A 212 17.06 -9.06 9.56
N LEU A 213 16.07 -8.64 10.35
CA LEU A 213 15.58 -9.33 11.55
C LEU A 213 14.51 -10.32 11.12
N LYS A 214 14.82 -11.60 11.16
CA LYS A 214 13.92 -12.65 10.69
C LYS A 214 13.01 -13.18 11.78
N ASN A 215 11.72 -13.40 11.42
CA ASN A 215 10.74 -14.04 12.28
C ASN A 215 10.70 -13.43 13.71
N VAL A 216 10.56 -12.11 13.79
CA VAL A 216 10.41 -11.39 15.07
C VAL A 216 8.94 -11.10 15.37
N MET A 217 8.63 -10.84 16.64
CA MET A 217 7.35 -10.29 17.06
C MET A 217 7.59 -8.85 17.54
N LEU A 218 6.94 -7.90 16.91
CA LEU A 218 6.92 -6.50 17.32
C LEU A 218 5.69 -6.24 18.18
N ARG A 219 5.84 -5.40 19.23
CA ARG A 219 4.75 -5.02 20.12
C ARG A 219 4.78 -3.52 20.36
N PHE A 220 3.59 -2.91 20.34
CA PHE A 220 3.38 -1.53 20.74
C PHE A 220 2.01 -1.40 21.41
N GLY A 221 2.00 -1.13 22.72
CA GLY A 221 0.77 -1.21 23.53
C GLY A 221 0.12 -2.59 23.42
N SER A 222 -1.15 -2.63 23.04
CA SER A 222 -1.91 -3.88 22.77
C SER A 222 -1.71 -4.45 21.37
N HIS A 223 -1.02 -3.73 20.48
CA HIS A 223 -0.84 -4.13 19.08
C HIS A 223 0.40 -5.00 18.90
N THR A 224 0.26 -6.06 18.11
CA THR A 224 1.35 -6.98 17.80
C THR A 224 1.42 -7.27 16.31
N ALA A 225 2.65 -7.45 15.79
CA ALA A 225 2.87 -7.90 14.43
C ALA A 225 4.04 -8.88 14.36
N ARG A 226 3.82 -10.04 13.75
CA ARG A 226 4.85 -11.04 13.53
C ARG A 226 5.32 -11.02 12.08
N GLY A 227 6.61 -11.12 11.88
CA GLY A 227 7.22 -11.18 10.53
C GLY A 227 8.66 -10.75 10.54
N ASP A 228 9.13 -10.37 9.34
CA ASP A 228 10.49 -9.86 9.17
C ASP A 228 10.50 -8.34 9.31
N ALA A 229 11.55 -7.82 9.95
CA ALA A 229 11.92 -6.41 9.95
C ALA A 229 13.31 -6.25 9.32
N MET A 230 13.71 -5.01 9.01
CA MET A 230 14.99 -4.67 8.41
C MET A 230 15.63 -3.54 9.19
N ILE A 231 16.88 -3.72 9.57
CA ILE A 231 17.70 -2.61 10.07
C ILE A 231 18.14 -1.76 8.88
N THR A 232 17.96 -0.46 8.96
CA THR A 232 18.34 0.48 7.91
C THR A 232 19.29 1.54 8.46
N GLY A 233 19.92 2.31 7.57
CA GLY A 233 20.79 3.41 7.97
C GLY A 233 20.05 4.55 8.71
N TYR A 234 18.74 4.63 8.60
CA TYR A 234 17.92 5.63 9.31
C TYR A 234 17.15 5.03 10.50
N GLY A 235 17.04 3.70 10.62
CA GLY A 235 16.26 3.06 11.68
C GLY A 235 15.77 1.67 11.32
N ILE A 236 14.46 1.46 11.31
CA ILE A 236 13.83 0.14 11.13
C ILE A 236 12.65 0.20 10.15
N GLU A 237 12.51 -0.81 9.28
CA GLU A 237 11.40 -0.97 8.34
C GLU A 237 11.05 -2.46 8.15
N GLY A 238 10.17 -2.76 7.20
CA GLY A 238 9.82 -4.14 6.82
C GLY A 238 8.42 -4.55 7.21
N GLY A 239 8.00 -5.75 6.80
CA GLY A 239 6.61 -6.17 6.87
C GLY A 239 5.97 -6.09 8.26
N ALA A 240 6.70 -6.51 9.31
CA ALA A 240 6.22 -6.43 10.68
C ALA A 240 6.08 -4.97 11.17
N VAL A 241 7.01 -4.08 10.76
CA VAL A 241 6.96 -2.65 11.08
C VAL A 241 5.80 -1.96 10.36
N TYR A 242 5.59 -2.30 9.08
CA TYR A 242 4.50 -1.73 8.28
C TYR A 242 3.12 -2.10 8.84
N ALA A 243 2.97 -3.30 9.40
CA ALA A 243 1.73 -3.73 10.02
C ALA A 243 1.34 -2.92 11.27
N LEU A 244 2.31 -2.29 11.94
CA LEU A 244 2.11 -1.40 13.09
C LEU A 244 2.21 0.09 12.72
N SER A 245 2.46 0.43 11.45
CA SER A 245 2.84 1.78 11.06
C SER A 245 1.79 2.84 11.38
N SER A 246 0.51 2.53 11.30
CA SER A 246 -0.57 3.46 11.62
C SER A 246 -0.56 3.83 13.12
N VAL A 247 -0.55 2.85 14.01
CA VAL A 247 -0.55 3.12 15.46
C VAL A 247 0.75 3.77 15.95
N LEU A 248 1.89 3.41 15.37
CA LEU A 248 3.17 4.04 15.66
C LEU A 248 3.22 5.49 15.17
N ARG A 249 2.66 5.79 13.99
CA ARG A 249 2.56 7.15 13.44
C ARG A 249 1.73 8.04 14.35
N GLU A 250 0.55 7.57 14.78
CA GLU A 250 -0.33 8.36 15.66
C GLU A 250 0.34 8.62 17.03
N ALA A 251 1.09 7.66 17.56
CA ALA A 251 1.79 7.83 18.83
C ALA A 251 2.98 8.82 18.74
N LEU A 252 3.57 8.99 17.55
CA LEU A 252 4.68 9.91 17.31
C LEU A 252 4.24 11.36 17.03
N THR A 253 3.02 11.75 17.37
CA THR A 253 2.53 13.14 17.20
C THR A 253 3.19 14.13 18.15
N GLY A 254 3.90 13.65 19.20
CA GLY A 254 4.66 14.44 20.15
C GLY A 254 6.16 14.47 19.86
N ALA A 255 6.89 15.29 20.62
CA ALA A 255 8.35 15.42 20.51
C ALA A 255 9.13 14.26 21.17
N ASN A 256 8.47 13.35 21.87
CA ASN A 256 9.11 12.28 22.63
C ASN A 256 9.24 11.01 21.80
N PRO A 257 10.41 10.34 21.87
CA PRO A 257 10.57 9.01 21.31
C PRO A 257 9.61 8.00 21.95
N ILE A 258 9.14 7.04 21.16
CA ILE A 258 8.28 5.95 21.62
C ILE A 258 9.03 4.62 21.57
N PRO A 259 8.84 3.70 22.55
CA PRO A 259 9.47 2.38 22.50
C PRO A 259 8.70 1.43 21.59
N LEU A 260 9.42 0.73 20.70
CA LEU A 260 8.95 -0.43 19.99
C LEU A 260 9.62 -1.67 20.58
N ASP A 261 8.86 -2.57 21.16
CA ASP A 261 9.35 -3.81 21.71
C ASP A 261 9.53 -4.88 20.64
N ILE A 262 10.71 -5.51 20.61
CA ILE A 262 11.06 -6.59 19.67
C ILE A 262 11.33 -7.88 20.45
N ASP A 263 10.53 -8.91 20.18
CA ASP A 263 10.79 -10.28 20.61
C ASP A 263 11.61 -10.98 19.52
N LEU A 264 12.88 -11.26 19.80
CA LEU A 264 13.79 -11.91 18.83
C LEU A 264 13.55 -13.42 18.70
N ARG A 265 12.77 -14.04 19.58
CA ARG A 265 12.48 -15.49 19.57
C ARG A 265 11.02 -15.77 19.94
N PRO A 266 10.05 -15.38 19.09
CA PRO A 266 8.64 -15.49 19.40
C PRO A 266 8.18 -16.95 19.57
N ASP A 267 8.88 -17.92 18.99
CA ASP A 267 8.57 -19.33 19.09
C ASP A 267 9.06 -19.98 20.39
N LEU A 268 9.81 -19.26 21.22
CA LEU A 268 10.31 -19.75 22.51
C LEU A 268 9.63 -19.04 23.66
N SER A 269 9.26 -19.78 24.70
CA SER A 269 8.78 -19.21 25.95
C SER A 269 9.92 -18.55 26.72
N GLN A 270 9.58 -17.65 27.66
CA GLN A 270 10.57 -17.02 28.54
C GLN A 270 11.34 -18.07 29.37
N GLN A 271 10.63 -19.12 29.82
CA GLN A 271 11.24 -20.21 30.58
C GLN A 271 12.24 -21.01 29.73
N GLN A 272 11.92 -21.28 28.46
CA GLN A 272 12.86 -21.95 27.53
C GLN A 272 14.10 -21.10 27.27
N ILE A 273 13.97 -19.78 27.15
CA ILE A 273 15.11 -18.86 27.03
C ILE A 273 15.95 -18.91 28.30
N ALA A 274 15.35 -18.78 29.49
CA ALA A 274 16.05 -18.83 30.76
C ALA A 274 16.81 -20.14 30.92
N SER A 275 16.21 -21.29 30.64
CA SER A 275 16.86 -22.61 30.70
C SER A 275 18.04 -22.73 29.74
N ARG A 276 17.94 -22.15 28.53
CA ARG A 276 19.05 -22.18 27.56
C ARG A 276 20.20 -21.27 28.00
N LEU A 277 19.91 -20.11 28.58
CA LEU A 277 20.88 -19.14 29.07
C LEU A 277 21.45 -19.53 30.45
N ALA A 278 20.88 -20.50 31.17
CA ALA A 278 21.46 -21.05 32.39
C ALA A 278 22.72 -21.90 32.16
N ARG A 279 23.00 -22.30 30.90
CA ARG A 279 24.22 -23.03 30.56
C ARG A 279 25.43 -22.12 30.78
N PRO A 280 26.52 -22.65 31.36
CA PRO A 280 27.73 -21.85 31.58
C PRO A 280 28.32 -21.32 30.26
N GLN A 281 28.67 -20.04 30.22
CA GLN A 281 29.36 -19.44 29.07
C GLN A 281 30.73 -20.04 28.82
N GLY A 282 31.42 -20.47 29.89
CA GLY A 282 32.77 -21.05 29.81
C GLY A 282 33.76 -20.08 29.22
N LYS A 283 34.55 -20.58 28.24
CA LYS A 283 35.54 -19.78 27.51
C LYS A 283 34.99 -19.10 26.24
N ASP A 284 33.69 -19.27 25.95
CA ASP A 284 33.06 -18.67 24.78
C ASP A 284 32.97 -17.14 24.91
N SER A 285 33.19 -16.43 23.82
CA SER A 285 32.79 -15.01 23.75
C SER A 285 31.28 -14.90 23.92
N LEU A 286 30.78 -13.77 24.42
CA LEU A 286 29.32 -13.54 24.56
C LEU A 286 28.56 -13.83 23.25
N ALA A 287 29.12 -13.43 22.11
CA ALA A 287 28.48 -13.67 20.81
C ALA A 287 28.38 -15.17 20.47
N ASN A 288 29.44 -15.95 20.75
CA ASN A 288 29.42 -17.42 20.55
C ASN A 288 28.46 -18.10 21.52
N TYR A 289 28.47 -17.68 22.76
CA TYR A 289 27.56 -18.20 23.78
C TYR A 289 26.09 -17.96 23.39
N LEU A 290 25.70 -16.72 23.02
CA LEU A 290 24.34 -16.38 22.61
C LEU A 290 23.93 -17.07 21.31
N ARG A 291 24.85 -17.25 20.37
CA ARG A 291 24.61 -18.04 19.17
C ARG A 291 24.30 -19.50 19.49
N LYS A 292 25.05 -20.11 20.41
CA LYS A 292 24.88 -21.54 20.80
C LYS A 292 23.64 -21.76 21.69
N SER A 293 23.36 -20.85 22.60
CA SER A 293 22.29 -20.99 23.58
C SER A 293 20.93 -20.49 23.06
N ALA A 294 20.87 -19.34 22.40
CA ALA A 294 19.64 -18.68 21.97
C ALA A 294 19.52 -18.55 20.43
N GLY A 295 20.49 -19.03 19.67
CA GLY A 295 20.48 -18.97 18.20
C GLY A 295 20.60 -17.54 17.65
N LEU A 296 21.12 -16.59 18.43
CA LEU A 296 21.26 -15.20 17.98
C LEU A 296 22.32 -15.05 16.89
N SER A 297 21.99 -14.31 15.86
CA SER A 297 22.94 -13.86 14.83
C SER A 297 23.88 -12.78 15.41
N PRO A 298 25.01 -12.49 14.73
CA PRO A 298 25.88 -11.39 15.12
C PRO A 298 25.15 -10.04 15.19
N MET A 299 24.24 -9.78 14.26
CA MET A 299 23.44 -8.54 14.25
C MET A 299 22.51 -8.47 15.46
N GLU A 300 21.76 -9.53 15.77
CA GLU A 300 20.86 -9.59 16.95
C GLU A 300 21.62 -9.44 18.25
N THR A 301 22.82 -10.07 18.37
CA THR A 301 23.69 -9.89 19.55
C THR A 301 24.16 -8.43 19.69
N ASN A 302 24.48 -7.76 18.57
CA ASN A 302 24.86 -6.35 18.63
C ASN A 302 23.65 -5.43 18.83
N LEU A 303 22.44 -5.81 18.41
CA LEU A 303 21.20 -5.08 18.74
C LEU A 303 20.97 -5.05 20.26
N LEU A 304 21.16 -6.17 20.96
CA LEU A 304 21.11 -6.19 22.43
C LEU A 304 22.10 -5.20 23.07
N ARG A 305 23.34 -5.12 22.54
CA ARG A 305 24.35 -4.17 23.01
C ARG A 305 23.97 -2.72 22.71
N GLU A 306 23.49 -2.48 21.48
CA GLU A 306 23.08 -1.16 21.01
C GLU A 306 21.95 -0.56 21.85
N THR A 307 21.01 -1.42 22.28
CA THR A 307 19.86 -1.02 23.10
C THR A 307 20.12 -1.13 24.61
N GLY A 308 21.30 -1.62 25.01
CA GLY A 308 21.59 -1.91 26.44
C GLY A 308 20.73 -3.03 27.01
N THR A 309 20.11 -3.87 26.17
CA THR A 309 19.22 -4.95 26.61
C THR A 309 20.02 -6.17 27.07
N PRO A 310 19.86 -6.66 28.31
CA PRO A 310 20.53 -7.86 28.78
C PRO A 310 20.00 -9.13 28.06
N PRO A 311 20.83 -10.18 27.88
CA PRO A 311 20.46 -11.36 27.11
C PRO A 311 19.21 -12.11 27.56
N ASP A 312 18.91 -12.11 28.83
CA ASP A 312 17.69 -12.72 29.41
C ASP A 312 16.39 -12.00 29.01
N ARG A 313 16.51 -10.75 28.52
CA ARG A 313 15.40 -9.94 27.99
C ARG A 313 15.32 -9.90 26.47
N LEU A 314 15.93 -10.83 25.75
CA LEU A 314 15.89 -10.88 24.28
C LEU A 314 14.45 -11.02 23.69
N LYS A 315 13.45 -11.26 24.52
CA LYS A 315 12.03 -11.26 24.13
C LYS A 315 11.35 -9.88 24.32
N SER A 316 12.08 -8.87 24.78
CA SER A 316 11.59 -7.50 24.95
C SER A 316 12.75 -6.51 24.77
N VAL A 317 13.20 -6.41 23.52
CA VAL A 317 14.26 -5.48 23.11
C VAL A 317 13.61 -4.16 22.73
N ALA A 318 13.76 -3.13 23.57
CA ALA A 318 13.14 -1.84 23.35
C ALA A 318 13.99 -0.99 22.38
N VAL A 319 13.44 -0.68 21.22
CA VAL A 319 14.02 0.23 20.23
C VAL A 319 13.25 1.55 20.26
N LEU A 320 13.95 2.66 20.49
CA LEU A 320 13.34 3.98 20.57
C LEU A 320 13.15 4.59 19.17
N LEU A 321 11.90 4.75 18.77
CA LEU A 321 11.52 5.40 17.54
C LEU A 321 11.45 6.91 17.74
N THR A 322 12.20 7.68 16.96
CA THR A 322 12.33 9.14 17.09
C THR A 322 11.55 9.92 16.03
N GLY A 323 10.95 9.23 15.07
CA GLY A 323 10.19 9.80 13.97
C GLY A 323 9.90 8.74 12.91
N HIS A 324 9.25 9.13 11.84
CA HIS A 324 8.92 8.25 10.71
C HIS A 324 9.49 8.77 9.38
N GLN A 325 9.61 7.90 8.39
CA GLN A 325 10.00 8.30 7.05
C GLN A 325 8.91 9.16 6.37
N PRO A 326 9.32 10.10 5.49
CA PRO A 326 8.39 10.99 4.81
C PRO A 326 7.47 10.25 3.82
N LEU A 327 6.31 10.86 3.53
CA LEU A 327 5.30 10.33 2.60
C LEU A 327 5.88 9.93 1.24
N ALA A 328 6.82 10.71 0.70
CA ALA A 328 7.48 10.42 -0.57
C ALA A 328 8.23 9.07 -0.62
N ARG A 329 8.57 8.50 0.55
CA ARG A 329 9.26 7.20 0.69
C ARG A 329 8.38 6.09 1.25
N ALA A 330 7.16 6.41 1.67
CA ALA A 330 6.20 5.42 2.16
C ALA A 330 5.73 4.49 1.04
N ILE A 331 5.30 3.29 1.39
CA ILE A 331 4.72 2.36 0.41
C ILE A 331 3.37 2.87 -0.07
N SER A 332 2.58 3.47 0.82
CA SER A 332 1.23 3.95 0.55
C SER A 332 0.92 5.23 1.30
N THR A 333 -0.25 5.76 1.04
CA THR A 333 -0.78 7.01 1.59
C THR A 333 -2.00 6.70 2.46
N ALA A 334 -2.10 7.34 3.62
CA ALA A 334 -3.31 7.48 4.42
C ALA A 334 -3.89 8.88 4.24
N GLY A 335 -5.17 9.06 4.49
CA GLY A 335 -5.90 10.27 4.11
C GLY A 335 -6.32 10.23 2.64
N GLY A 336 -7.04 11.24 2.19
CA GLY A 336 -7.60 11.31 0.85
C GLY A 336 -8.98 11.96 0.84
N ILE A 337 -9.74 11.73 -0.21
CA ILE A 337 -11.11 12.21 -0.34
C ILE A 337 -11.95 11.53 0.75
N SER A 338 -12.57 12.35 1.63
CA SER A 338 -13.51 11.86 2.67
C SER A 338 -14.64 11.08 2.02
N PHE A 339 -15.03 9.95 2.62
CA PHE A 339 -16.21 9.20 2.16
C PHE A 339 -17.49 10.05 2.27
N ASP A 340 -17.54 11.02 3.17
CA ASP A 340 -18.66 11.96 3.28
C ASP A 340 -18.77 12.91 2.08
N ALA A 341 -17.70 13.13 1.33
CA ALA A 341 -17.71 13.89 0.08
C ALA A 341 -18.22 13.09 -1.14
N LEU A 342 -18.52 11.79 -0.95
CA LEU A 342 -18.97 10.88 -1.99
C LEU A 342 -20.41 10.43 -1.75
N ASP A 343 -21.12 10.08 -2.82
CA ASP A 343 -22.35 9.31 -2.72
C ASP A 343 -22.09 7.81 -2.63
N ASP A 344 -23.14 7.01 -2.52
CA ASP A 344 -23.07 5.55 -2.40
C ASP A 344 -22.46 4.84 -3.64
N THR A 345 -22.26 5.57 -4.73
CA THR A 345 -21.66 5.07 -5.99
C THR A 345 -20.22 5.51 -6.20
N LEU A 346 -19.63 6.22 -5.24
CA LEU A 346 -18.34 6.90 -5.28
C LEU A 346 -18.30 8.11 -6.24
N MET A 347 -19.44 8.70 -6.60
CA MET A 347 -19.50 9.99 -7.29
C MET A 347 -19.24 11.12 -6.29
N LEU A 348 -18.48 12.13 -6.70
CA LEU A 348 -18.26 13.33 -5.89
C LEU A 348 -19.57 14.14 -5.78
N LYS A 349 -20.04 14.40 -4.56
CA LYS A 349 -21.25 15.21 -4.32
C LYS A 349 -21.12 16.64 -4.86
N ALA A 350 -19.89 17.18 -4.84
CA ALA A 350 -19.62 18.54 -5.31
C ALA A 350 -19.41 18.65 -6.84
N ILE A 351 -19.20 17.53 -7.55
CA ILE A 351 -18.87 17.55 -8.98
C ILE A 351 -19.61 16.42 -9.69
N GLN A 352 -20.71 16.78 -10.34
CA GLN A 352 -21.56 15.82 -11.04
C GLN A 352 -20.79 15.04 -12.10
N ASP A 353 -21.16 13.80 -12.36
CA ASP A 353 -20.57 12.87 -13.33
C ASP A 353 -19.07 12.63 -13.13
N THR A 354 -18.56 12.89 -11.92
CA THR A 354 -17.17 12.67 -11.55
C THR A 354 -17.06 11.71 -10.37
N TYR A 355 -16.36 10.60 -10.57
CA TYR A 355 -16.16 9.53 -9.60
C TYR A 355 -14.72 9.51 -9.12
N ALA A 356 -14.48 9.12 -7.87
CA ALA A 356 -13.15 8.97 -7.32
C ALA A 356 -12.94 7.54 -6.81
N ILE A 357 -11.77 6.94 -7.12
CA ILE A 357 -11.49 5.53 -6.83
C ILE A 357 -10.03 5.30 -6.39
N GLY A 358 -9.80 4.17 -5.74
CA GLY A 358 -8.46 3.72 -5.39
C GLY A 358 -7.85 4.44 -4.19
N GLU A 359 -6.53 4.60 -4.23
CA GLU A 359 -5.73 5.14 -3.13
C GLU A 359 -5.93 6.65 -2.90
N MET A 360 -6.70 7.34 -3.73
CA MET A 360 -7.03 8.75 -3.47
C MET A 360 -8.22 8.94 -2.51
N LEU A 361 -8.92 7.88 -2.13
CA LEU A 361 -9.95 7.88 -1.11
C LEU A 361 -9.33 7.79 0.30
N ASP A 362 -10.04 8.26 1.32
CA ASP A 362 -9.57 8.27 2.71
C ASP A 362 -9.62 6.89 3.35
N TRP A 363 -8.63 6.08 3.06
CA TRP A 363 -8.40 4.78 3.70
C TRP A 363 -6.92 4.42 3.72
N GLU A 364 -6.55 3.56 4.64
CA GLU A 364 -5.24 2.90 4.67
C GLU A 364 -5.39 1.41 4.98
N ALA A 365 -4.39 0.62 4.63
CA ALA A 365 -4.32 -0.80 4.95
C ALA A 365 -2.85 -1.23 5.08
N PRO A 366 -2.54 -2.31 5.84
CA PRO A 366 -1.20 -2.87 5.88
C PRO A 366 -0.79 -3.45 4.52
N THR A 367 0.51 -3.74 4.37
CA THR A 367 0.98 -4.54 3.24
C THR A 367 0.45 -5.97 3.35
N GLY A 368 0.23 -6.64 2.22
CA GLY A 368 -0.30 -8.01 2.21
C GLY A 368 -1.34 -8.28 1.13
N GLY A 369 -1.46 -7.39 0.13
CA GLY A 369 -2.43 -7.48 -0.97
C GLY A 369 -3.68 -6.60 -0.76
N TYR A 370 -3.87 -6.06 0.45
CA TYR A 370 -5.04 -5.24 0.80
C TYR A 370 -5.12 -3.94 0.00
N LEU A 371 -3.98 -3.27 -0.21
CA LEU A 371 -3.91 -2.02 -0.97
C LEU A 371 -4.36 -2.20 -2.43
N LEU A 372 -3.86 -3.24 -3.10
CA LEU A 372 -4.28 -3.54 -4.47
C LEU A 372 -5.74 -3.98 -4.51
N GLN A 373 -6.18 -4.83 -3.58
CA GLN A 373 -7.57 -5.27 -3.52
C GLN A 373 -8.54 -4.09 -3.44
N ALA A 374 -8.34 -3.14 -2.52
CA ALA A 374 -9.23 -1.99 -2.39
C ALA A 374 -9.20 -1.11 -3.65
N CYS A 375 -8.03 -0.93 -4.28
CA CYS A 375 -7.93 -0.21 -5.55
C CYS A 375 -8.78 -0.89 -6.66
N PHE A 376 -8.72 -2.21 -6.76
CA PHE A 376 -9.51 -2.98 -7.73
C PHE A 376 -11.00 -2.97 -7.38
N SER A 377 -11.34 -3.15 -6.10
CA SER A 377 -12.74 -3.23 -5.65
C SER A 377 -13.48 -1.90 -5.81
N THR A 378 -12.88 -0.79 -5.39
CA THR A 378 -13.47 0.55 -5.57
C THR A 378 -13.65 0.90 -7.04
N ALA A 379 -12.68 0.53 -7.88
CA ALA A 379 -12.74 0.76 -9.31
C ALA A 379 -13.84 -0.06 -10.00
N ALA A 380 -13.94 -1.35 -9.71
CA ALA A 380 -14.95 -2.22 -10.28
C ALA A 380 -16.37 -1.81 -9.81
N PHE A 381 -16.49 -1.40 -8.55
CA PHE A 381 -17.75 -0.93 -7.96
C PHE A 381 -18.24 0.34 -8.66
N ALA A 382 -17.43 1.41 -8.69
CA ALA A 382 -17.79 2.66 -9.32
C ALA A 382 -18.08 2.49 -10.83
N ALA A 383 -17.25 1.73 -11.54
CA ALA A 383 -17.45 1.49 -12.97
C ALA A 383 -18.77 0.77 -13.28
N ARG A 384 -19.20 -0.19 -12.43
CA ARG A 384 -20.51 -0.85 -12.58
C ARG A 384 -21.67 0.12 -12.32
N ALA A 385 -21.54 0.97 -11.27
CA ALA A 385 -22.54 2.00 -10.98
C ALA A 385 -22.68 3.00 -12.14
N ILE A 386 -21.56 3.43 -12.74
CA ILE A 386 -21.55 4.27 -13.94
C ILE A 386 -22.32 3.59 -15.10
N LEU A 387 -22.04 2.31 -15.38
CA LEU A 387 -22.70 1.58 -16.45
C LEU A 387 -24.23 1.50 -16.23
N THR A 388 -24.67 1.21 -15.01
CA THR A 388 -26.09 1.19 -14.63
C THR A 388 -26.72 2.54 -14.85
N ARG A 389 -26.10 3.63 -14.40
CA ARG A 389 -26.61 5.00 -14.56
C ARG A 389 -26.65 5.45 -16.01
N MET A 390 -25.67 5.08 -16.84
CA MET A 390 -25.61 5.47 -18.25
C MET A 390 -26.53 4.65 -19.15
N ALA A 391 -27.05 3.51 -18.66
CA ALA A 391 -28.04 2.69 -19.34
C ALA A 391 -29.47 3.11 -19.06
N ALA A 392 -29.70 3.87 -17.95
CA ALA A 392 -31.00 4.44 -17.58
C ALA A 392 -31.27 5.74 -18.35
#